data_e08357cc70952175a6dd9b1cc45a359b
#
_entry.id   e08357cc70952175a6dd9b1cc45a359b
#
_cell.length_a   1.000
_cell.length_b   1.000
_cell.length_c   1.000
_cell.angle_alpha   90.00
_cell.angle_beta   90.00
_cell.angle_gamma   90.00
#
_symmetry.space_group_name_H-M   'P 1'
#
loop_
_entity.id
_entity.type
_entity.pdbx_description
1 polymer ?
#
loop_
_entity_poly.entity_id
_entity_poly.type
_entity_poly.pdbx_seq_one_letter_code
_entity_poly.pdbx_strand_id
1 'polypeptide(L)'
;MQIELVNMIIECCSQERSYSTFYGLVGERFSKLNRVWTDCFEEAFKNYYETIHRYESNRLRNIARFFGHLLASDSISWVVLECIRLTEEDTTASSRIFIKILLNEAMESMGLKQLGERFKDPEIRKACEGMFPMDSPKNTRFSINYFTSIGLGIVTEEMREYLKVGLDFIDL
;
A
#
# COMPACT_ATOMS: atom_id res chain seq x y z
N MET A 1 15.95 -9.83 17.42
CA MET A 1 16.35 -8.57 18.06
C MET A 1 16.08 -7.34 17.19
N GLN A 2 16.48 -7.34 15.92
CA GLN A 2 16.21 -6.21 15.02
C GLN A 2 14.72 -5.98 14.79
N ILE A 3 13.93 -7.04 14.64
CA ILE A 3 12.47 -6.91 14.45
C ILE A 3 11.80 -6.25 15.67
N GLU A 4 12.30 -6.48 16.86
CA GLU A 4 11.79 -5.87 18.07
C GLU A 4 12.01 -4.35 18.07
N LEU A 5 13.20 -3.92 17.63
CA LEU A 5 13.50 -2.49 17.52
C LEU A 5 12.64 -1.84 16.43
N VAL A 6 12.47 -2.50 15.30
CA VAL A 6 11.59 -2.02 14.21
C VAL A 6 10.16 -1.85 14.71
N ASN A 7 9.62 -2.83 15.42
CA ASN A 7 8.29 -2.76 16.00
C ASN A 7 8.18 -1.61 17.02
N MET A 8 9.22 -1.38 17.82
CA MET A 8 9.24 -0.28 18.79
C MET A 8 9.20 1.08 18.08
N ILE A 9 9.95 1.25 16.99
CA ILE A 9 9.93 2.49 16.20
C ILE A 9 8.51 2.74 15.67
N ILE A 10 7.87 1.72 15.11
CA ILE A 10 6.53 1.83 14.55
C ILE A 10 5.49 2.11 15.64
N GLU A 11 5.59 1.42 16.77
CA GLU A 11 4.67 1.65 17.90
C GLU A 11 4.81 3.07 18.45
N CYS A 12 6.02 3.59 18.59
CA CYS A 12 6.24 4.98 19.01
C CYS A 12 5.63 5.96 18.00
N CYS A 13 5.82 5.73 16.72
CA CYS A 13 5.20 6.53 15.67
C CYS A 13 3.67 6.51 15.78
N SER A 14 3.10 5.33 16.02
CA SER A 14 1.65 5.16 16.11
C SER A 14 1.02 5.93 17.25
N GLN A 15 1.74 6.12 18.33
CA GLN A 15 1.25 6.78 19.55
C GLN A 15 1.28 8.31 19.50
N GLU A 16 1.91 8.89 18.48
CA GLU A 16 1.93 10.34 18.31
C GLU A 16 0.52 10.88 18.03
N ARG A 17 0.24 12.08 18.48
CA ARG A 17 -1.04 12.77 18.23
C ARG A 17 -1.32 12.95 16.75
N SER A 18 -0.28 13.32 16.01
CA SER A 18 -0.29 13.44 14.56
C SER A 18 1.01 12.85 14.04
N TYR A 19 1.00 12.44 12.76
CA TYR A 19 2.18 11.84 12.15
C TYR A 19 3.38 12.77 12.23
N SER A 20 4.51 12.22 12.67
CA SER A 20 5.81 12.89 12.66
C SER A 20 6.71 12.26 11.62
N THR A 21 7.24 13.07 10.71
CA THR A 21 8.21 12.63 9.69
C THR A 21 9.49 12.08 10.28
N PHE A 22 9.78 12.43 11.53
CA PHE A 22 10.97 11.94 12.25
C PHE A 22 11.08 10.42 12.20
N TYR A 23 9.99 9.71 12.47
CA TYR A 23 10.01 8.24 12.51
C TYR A 23 10.24 7.65 11.12
N GLY A 24 9.63 8.22 10.08
CA GLY A 24 9.88 7.81 8.70
C GLY A 24 11.34 7.99 8.30
N LEU A 25 11.95 9.11 8.70
CA LEU A 25 13.37 9.37 8.45
C LEU A 25 14.27 8.40 9.21
N VAL A 26 13.89 8.04 10.44
CA VAL A 26 14.63 7.03 11.24
C VAL A 26 14.59 5.68 10.51
N GLY A 27 13.41 5.24 10.07
CA GLY A 27 13.25 3.99 9.33
C GLY A 27 14.05 3.98 8.03
N GLU A 28 13.99 5.06 7.28
CA GLU A 28 14.77 5.26 6.05
C GLU A 28 16.28 5.11 6.33
N ARG A 29 16.75 5.74 7.39
CA ARG A 29 18.16 5.70 7.76
C ARG A 29 18.62 4.28 8.12
N PHE A 30 17.83 3.57 8.93
CA PHE A 30 18.13 2.18 9.27
C PHE A 30 18.16 1.29 8.03
N SER A 31 17.21 1.43 7.15
CA SER A 31 17.13 0.64 5.92
C SER A 31 18.37 0.82 5.03
N LYS A 32 18.95 2.02 5.03
CA LYS A 32 20.17 2.34 4.27
C LYS A 32 21.44 1.80 4.91
N LEU A 33 21.42 1.44 6.20
CA LEU A 33 22.58 0.90 6.89
C LEU A 33 22.92 -0.51 6.44
N ASN A 34 21.95 -1.40 6.39
CA ASN A 34 22.11 -2.72 5.82
C ASN A 34 20.76 -3.39 5.54
N ARG A 35 20.81 -4.48 4.77
CA ARG A 35 19.63 -5.19 4.30
C ARG A 35 18.80 -5.85 5.41
N VAL A 36 19.44 -6.21 6.52
CA VAL A 36 18.72 -6.82 7.66
C VAL A 36 17.62 -5.92 8.15
N TRP A 37 17.88 -4.61 8.24
CA TRP A 37 16.86 -3.62 8.65
C TRP A 37 15.75 -3.51 7.62
N THR A 38 16.10 -3.46 6.33
CA THR A 38 15.11 -3.44 5.24
C THR A 38 14.18 -4.64 5.33
N ASP A 39 14.74 -5.84 5.49
CA ASP A 39 13.97 -7.07 5.60
C ASP A 39 13.02 -7.04 6.81
N CYS A 40 13.48 -6.49 7.94
CA CYS A 40 12.65 -6.35 9.13
C CYS A 40 11.48 -5.37 8.93
N PHE A 41 11.70 -4.25 8.24
CA PHE A 41 10.62 -3.31 7.93
C PHE A 41 9.62 -3.91 6.94
N GLU A 42 10.07 -4.70 5.98
CA GLU A 42 9.19 -5.38 5.04
C GLU A 42 8.33 -6.44 5.73
N GLU A 43 8.92 -7.21 6.65
CA GLU A 43 8.18 -8.16 7.49
C GLU A 43 7.17 -7.44 8.39
N ALA A 44 7.58 -6.33 8.99
CA ALA A 44 6.70 -5.52 9.82
C ALA A 44 5.51 -4.99 9.03
N PHE A 45 5.70 -4.55 7.79
CA PHE A 45 4.60 -4.11 6.93
C PHE A 45 3.51 -5.17 6.84
N LYS A 46 3.89 -6.38 6.51
CA LYS A 46 2.95 -7.50 6.38
C LYS A 46 2.20 -7.75 7.70
N ASN A 47 2.93 -7.79 8.81
CA ASN A 47 2.34 -8.06 10.12
C ASN A 47 1.38 -6.96 10.54
N TYR A 48 1.73 -5.69 10.35
CA TYR A 48 0.85 -4.56 10.67
C TYR A 48 -0.38 -4.53 9.78
N TYR A 49 -0.21 -4.78 8.49
CA TYR A 49 -1.35 -4.84 7.57
C TYR A 49 -2.35 -5.92 7.98
N GLU A 50 -1.88 -7.11 8.30
CA GLU A 50 -2.74 -8.24 8.71
C GLU A 50 -3.52 -7.96 10.01
N THR A 51 -2.98 -7.13 10.88
CA THR A 51 -3.58 -6.82 12.18
C THR A 51 -4.12 -5.39 12.28
N ILE A 52 -4.19 -4.67 11.17
CA ILE A 52 -4.50 -3.25 11.18
C ILE A 52 -5.89 -2.94 11.76
N HIS A 53 -6.83 -3.87 11.66
CA HIS A 53 -8.16 -3.74 12.24
C HIS A 53 -8.18 -3.61 13.77
N ARG A 54 -7.06 -3.95 14.44
CA ARG A 54 -6.92 -3.85 15.89
C ARG A 54 -6.52 -2.46 16.37
N TYR A 55 -6.15 -1.56 15.45
CA TYR A 55 -5.65 -0.24 15.79
C TYR A 55 -6.74 0.80 15.69
N GLU A 56 -6.74 1.76 16.63
CA GLU A 56 -7.60 2.94 16.58
C GLU A 56 -7.22 3.80 15.37
N SER A 57 -8.18 4.60 14.90
CA SER A 57 -8.03 5.41 13.68
C SER A 57 -6.74 6.25 13.65
N ASN A 58 -6.42 6.92 14.75
CA ASN A 58 -5.23 7.77 14.81
C ASN A 58 -3.94 6.96 14.67
N ARG A 59 -3.86 5.82 15.35
CA ARG A 59 -2.71 4.92 15.29
C ARG A 59 -2.56 4.31 13.91
N LEU A 60 -3.66 3.85 13.32
CA LEU A 60 -3.70 3.32 11.96
C LEU A 60 -3.16 4.34 10.95
N ARG A 61 -3.60 5.60 11.05
CA ARG A 61 -3.16 6.67 10.16
C ARG A 61 -1.65 6.89 10.25
N ASN A 62 -1.11 6.93 11.46
CA ASN A 62 0.32 7.13 11.67
C ASN A 62 1.14 5.97 11.10
N ILE A 63 0.68 4.73 11.31
CA ILE A 63 1.34 3.53 10.75
C ILE A 63 1.32 3.57 9.23
N ALA A 64 0.18 3.90 8.63
CA ALA A 64 0.05 3.98 7.18
C ALA A 64 0.98 5.05 6.58
N ARG A 65 1.06 6.21 7.21
CA ARG A 65 1.95 7.29 6.75
C ARG A 65 3.43 6.92 6.90
N PHE A 66 3.77 6.22 7.98
CA PHE A 66 5.13 5.71 8.19
C PHE A 66 5.55 4.80 7.03
N PHE A 67 4.74 3.81 6.69
CA PHE A 67 5.05 2.90 5.59
C PHE A 67 4.96 3.57 4.22
N GLY A 68 4.07 4.53 4.05
CA GLY A 68 4.00 5.36 2.84
C GLY A 68 5.30 6.12 2.60
N HIS A 69 5.89 6.66 3.66
CA HIS A 69 7.21 7.30 3.61
C HIS A 69 8.30 6.29 3.16
N LEU A 70 8.31 5.09 3.74
CA LEU A 70 9.31 4.08 3.39
C LEU A 70 9.17 3.61 1.94
N LEU A 71 7.96 3.47 1.44
CA LEU A 71 7.72 3.14 0.02
C LEU A 71 8.21 4.27 -0.90
N ALA A 72 7.83 5.50 -0.61
CA ALA A 72 8.19 6.66 -1.45
C ALA A 72 9.69 6.89 -1.52
N SER A 73 10.42 6.60 -0.43
CA SER A 73 11.87 6.74 -0.36
C SER A 73 12.62 5.50 -0.85
N ASP A 74 11.92 4.49 -1.33
CA ASP A 74 12.48 3.19 -1.72
C ASP A 74 13.31 2.53 -0.61
N SER A 75 12.97 2.82 0.64
CA SER A 75 13.59 2.19 1.82
C SER A 75 13.14 0.75 2.00
N ILE A 76 11.94 0.42 1.51
CA ILE A 76 11.44 -0.95 1.39
C ILE A 76 10.96 -1.17 -0.05
N SER A 77 10.95 -2.44 -0.46
CA SER A 77 10.48 -2.82 -1.80
C SER A 77 8.96 -2.69 -1.90
N TRP A 78 8.47 -2.20 -3.05
CA TRP A 78 7.04 -2.16 -3.35
C TRP A 78 6.40 -3.54 -3.47
N VAL A 79 7.23 -4.59 -3.57
CA VAL A 79 6.79 -5.99 -3.57
C VAL A 79 6.07 -6.38 -2.26
N VAL A 80 6.29 -5.62 -1.17
CA VAL A 80 5.55 -5.83 0.09
C VAL A 80 4.03 -5.73 -0.10
N LEU A 81 3.58 -5.02 -1.13
CA LEU A 81 2.15 -4.88 -1.45
C LEU A 81 1.52 -6.18 -1.94
N GLU A 82 2.29 -7.23 -2.17
CA GLU A 82 1.79 -8.55 -2.58
C GLU A 82 0.82 -9.17 -1.57
N CYS A 83 0.91 -8.76 -0.29
CA CYS A 83 0.01 -9.25 0.74
C CYS A 83 -1.42 -8.66 0.65
N ILE A 84 -1.64 -7.66 -0.20
CA ILE A 84 -2.91 -6.96 -0.33
C ILE A 84 -3.76 -7.59 -1.43
N ARG A 85 -4.99 -7.98 -1.07
CA ARG A 85 -6.03 -8.39 -2.03
C ARG A 85 -7.16 -7.37 -1.92
N LEU A 86 -7.31 -6.54 -2.94
CA LEU A 86 -8.26 -5.43 -2.94
C LEU A 86 -9.61 -5.86 -3.52
N THR A 87 -10.31 -6.68 -2.77
CA THR A 87 -11.68 -7.09 -3.04
C THR A 87 -12.57 -6.72 -1.86
N GLU A 88 -13.87 -6.72 -2.05
CA GLU A 88 -14.81 -6.46 -0.96
C GLU A 88 -14.68 -7.50 0.16
N GLU A 89 -14.51 -8.76 -0.22
CA GLU A 89 -14.44 -9.89 0.73
C GLU A 89 -13.11 -9.95 1.49
N ASP A 90 -12.02 -9.57 0.84
CA ASP A 90 -10.68 -9.67 1.42
C ASP A 90 -10.23 -8.42 2.17
N THR A 91 -11.04 -7.36 2.19
CA THR A 91 -10.72 -6.11 2.88
C THR A 91 -11.75 -5.77 3.94
N THR A 92 -11.28 -5.05 4.97
CA THR A 92 -12.13 -4.44 6.01
C THR A 92 -12.14 -2.93 5.82
N ALA A 93 -13.01 -2.23 6.54
CA ALA A 93 -12.99 -0.77 6.55
C ALA A 93 -11.60 -0.24 6.95
N SER A 94 -10.98 -0.86 7.95
CA SER A 94 -9.64 -0.48 8.43
C SER A 94 -8.57 -0.66 7.38
N SER A 95 -8.55 -1.81 6.69
CA SER A 95 -7.53 -2.06 5.65
C SER A 95 -7.70 -1.13 4.45
N ARG A 96 -8.93 -0.78 4.09
CA ARG A 96 -9.19 0.18 3.00
C ARG A 96 -8.71 1.58 3.35
N ILE A 97 -8.92 2.01 4.58
CA ILE A 97 -8.41 3.30 5.07
C ILE A 97 -6.88 3.29 5.10
N PHE A 98 -6.29 2.18 5.57
CA PHE A 98 -4.85 2.02 5.60
C PHE A 98 -4.23 2.15 4.20
N ILE A 99 -4.76 1.42 3.22
CA ILE A 99 -4.28 1.45 1.84
C ILE A 99 -4.40 2.87 1.26
N LYS A 100 -5.52 3.53 1.50
CA LYS A 100 -5.75 4.91 1.06
C LYS A 100 -4.67 5.85 1.58
N ILE A 101 -4.43 5.83 2.88
CA ILE A 101 -3.47 6.74 3.53
C ILE A 101 -2.05 6.40 3.07
N LEU A 102 -1.72 5.10 3.00
CA LEU A 102 -0.44 4.61 2.51
C LEU A 102 -0.10 5.15 1.12
N LEU A 103 -1.02 4.98 0.19
CA LEU A 103 -0.80 5.39 -1.20
C LEU A 103 -0.85 6.91 -1.38
N ASN A 104 -1.69 7.61 -0.62
CA ASN A 104 -1.72 9.06 -0.65
C ASN A 104 -0.43 9.67 -0.11
N GLU A 105 0.15 9.10 0.95
CA GLU A 105 1.44 9.55 1.47
C GLU A 105 2.55 9.38 0.44
N ALA A 106 2.58 8.21 -0.22
CA ALA A 106 3.53 7.96 -1.29
C ALA A 106 3.32 8.93 -2.47
N MET A 107 2.08 9.19 -2.84
CA MET A 107 1.73 10.12 -3.92
C MET A 107 2.17 11.55 -3.62
N GLU A 108 1.98 12.02 -2.39
CA GLU A 108 2.42 13.36 -2.00
C GLU A 108 3.93 13.53 -2.10
N SER A 109 4.69 12.48 -1.78
CA SER A 109 6.16 12.48 -1.86
C SER A 109 6.69 12.36 -3.28
N MET A 110 6.15 11.43 -4.08
CA MET A 110 6.70 11.08 -5.40
C MET A 110 5.99 11.78 -6.56
N GLY A 111 4.75 12.22 -6.36
CA GLY A 111 3.89 12.71 -7.41
C GLY A 111 3.09 11.60 -8.09
N LEU A 112 1.93 11.97 -8.62
CA LEU A 112 1.00 11.02 -9.26
C LEU A 112 1.62 10.30 -10.45
N LYS A 113 2.39 11.01 -11.27
CA LYS A 113 3.04 10.45 -12.45
C LYS A 113 4.02 9.32 -12.08
N GLN A 114 4.89 9.58 -11.11
CA GLN A 114 5.88 8.59 -10.68
C GLN A 114 5.22 7.39 -9.99
N LEU A 115 4.16 7.63 -9.21
CA LEU A 115 3.40 6.55 -8.61
C LEU A 115 2.77 5.66 -9.67
N GLY A 116 2.16 6.25 -10.69
CA GLY A 116 1.59 5.51 -11.82
C GLY A 116 2.65 4.69 -12.58
N GLU A 117 3.82 5.27 -12.82
CA GLU A 117 4.92 4.57 -13.48
C GLU A 117 5.46 3.42 -12.62
N ARG A 118 5.48 3.59 -11.30
CA ARG A 118 5.91 2.53 -10.37
C ARG A 118 5.05 1.29 -10.52
N PHE A 119 3.73 1.45 -10.63
CA PHE A 119 2.81 0.33 -10.82
C PHE A 119 2.85 -0.28 -12.22
N LYS A 120 3.54 0.36 -13.17
CA LYS A 120 3.78 -0.20 -14.51
C LYS A 120 5.05 -1.05 -14.58
N ASP A 121 5.92 -0.97 -13.58
CA ASP A 121 7.10 -1.82 -13.50
C ASP A 121 6.67 -3.29 -13.46
N PRO A 122 7.18 -4.16 -14.34
CA PRO A 122 6.71 -5.54 -14.44
C PRO A 122 6.82 -6.35 -13.15
N GLU A 123 7.87 -6.16 -12.37
CA GLU A 123 8.08 -6.87 -11.10
C GLU A 123 7.03 -6.42 -10.07
N ILE A 124 6.84 -5.11 -9.93
CA ILE A 124 5.89 -4.55 -8.99
C ILE A 124 4.47 -4.90 -9.39
N ARG A 125 4.17 -4.82 -10.68
CA ARG A 125 2.85 -5.16 -11.20
C ARG A 125 2.49 -6.61 -10.91
N LYS A 126 3.43 -7.52 -11.12
CA LYS A 126 3.23 -8.94 -10.80
C LYS A 126 2.96 -9.14 -9.30
N ALA A 127 3.74 -8.48 -8.45
CA ALA A 127 3.53 -8.56 -7.00
C ALA A 127 2.18 -7.97 -6.58
N CYS A 128 1.71 -6.94 -7.27
CA CYS A 128 0.47 -6.23 -6.95
C CYS A 128 -0.77 -6.78 -7.65
N GLU A 129 -0.72 -7.98 -8.22
CA GLU A 129 -1.88 -8.60 -8.88
C GLU A 129 -3.13 -8.61 -7.99
N GLY A 130 -2.96 -8.80 -6.68
CA GLY A 130 -4.07 -8.79 -5.74
C GLY A 130 -4.74 -7.42 -5.58
N MET A 131 -4.02 -6.34 -5.83
CA MET A 131 -4.57 -4.98 -5.78
C MET A 131 -5.35 -4.63 -7.06
N PHE A 132 -5.04 -5.29 -8.16
CA PHE A 132 -5.65 -5.05 -9.47
C PHE A 132 -6.32 -6.34 -9.98
N PRO A 133 -7.34 -6.86 -9.26
CA PRO A 133 -7.92 -8.15 -9.58
C PRO A 133 -8.63 -8.14 -10.93
N MET A 134 -8.39 -9.17 -11.73
CA MET A 134 -9.05 -9.40 -13.02
C MET A 134 -9.62 -10.81 -13.08
N ASP A 135 -9.91 -11.41 -11.92
CA ASP A 135 -10.49 -12.75 -11.79
C ASP A 135 -12.00 -12.76 -11.99
N SER A 136 -12.69 -11.66 -11.65
CA SER A 136 -14.12 -11.50 -11.87
C SER A 136 -14.46 -10.04 -12.13
N PRO A 137 -15.52 -9.75 -12.93
CA PRO A 137 -15.97 -8.38 -13.14
C PRO A 137 -16.33 -7.64 -11.85
N LYS A 138 -16.90 -8.33 -10.87
CA LYS A 138 -17.25 -7.76 -9.57
C LYS A 138 -16.01 -7.23 -8.85
N ASN A 139 -14.97 -8.05 -8.75
CA ASN A 139 -13.73 -7.68 -8.06
C ASN A 139 -13.00 -6.56 -8.81
N THR A 140 -12.96 -6.63 -10.13
CA THR A 140 -12.35 -5.59 -10.96
C THR A 140 -13.05 -4.25 -10.77
N ARG A 141 -14.38 -4.21 -10.78
CA ARG A 141 -15.16 -2.98 -10.55
C ARG A 141 -14.92 -2.42 -9.15
N PHE A 142 -14.86 -3.29 -8.15
CA PHE A 142 -14.57 -2.86 -6.79
C PHE A 142 -13.23 -2.13 -6.71
N SER A 143 -12.19 -2.70 -7.29
CA SER A 143 -10.85 -2.10 -7.30
C SER A 143 -10.82 -0.78 -8.08
N ILE A 144 -11.44 -0.72 -9.26
CA ILE A 144 -11.56 0.51 -10.06
C ILE A 144 -12.24 1.61 -9.24
N ASN A 145 -13.37 1.30 -8.63
CA ASN A 145 -14.13 2.26 -7.83
C ASN A 145 -13.32 2.74 -6.62
N TYR A 146 -12.61 1.82 -5.97
CA TYR A 146 -11.75 2.16 -4.84
C TYR A 146 -10.66 3.15 -5.25
N PHE A 147 -9.86 2.82 -6.26
CA PHE A 147 -8.77 3.69 -6.72
C PHE A 147 -9.29 5.04 -7.22
N THR A 148 -10.42 5.04 -7.92
CA THR A 148 -11.05 6.28 -8.38
C THR A 148 -11.46 7.16 -7.20
N SER A 149 -12.04 6.56 -6.16
CA SER A 149 -12.50 7.28 -4.97
C SER A 149 -11.37 7.94 -4.18
N ILE A 150 -10.17 7.40 -4.24
CA ILE A 150 -9.00 7.96 -3.54
C ILE A 150 -8.11 8.84 -4.43
N GLY A 151 -8.56 9.15 -5.65
CA GLY A 151 -7.84 10.03 -6.55
C GLY A 151 -6.76 9.35 -7.39
N LEU A 152 -6.75 8.02 -7.46
CA LEU A 152 -5.75 7.24 -8.18
C LEU A 152 -6.35 6.49 -9.38
N GLY A 153 -7.35 7.06 -10.03
CA GLY A 153 -8.00 6.44 -11.19
C GLY A 153 -7.03 6.10 -12.33
N ILE A 154 -5.93 6.83 -12.44
CA ILE A 154 -4.90 6.61 -13.48
C ILE A 154 -4.30 5.21 -13.43
N VAL A 155 -4.24 4.56 -12.27
CA VAL A 155 -3.66 3.22 -12.14
C VAL A 155 -4.62 2.11 -12.56
N THR A 156 -5.85 2.45 -12.96
CA THR A 156 -6.91 1.49 -13.27
C THR A 156 -7.13 1.26 -14.76
N GLU A 157 -6.29 1.84 -15.64
CA GLU A 157 -6.49 1.79 -17.09
C GLU A 157 -6.63 0.36 -17.63
N GLU A 158 -5.75 -0.55 -17.22
CA GLU A 158 -5.78 -1.93 -17.69
C GLU A 158 -7.02 -2.68 -17.22
N MET A 159 -7.44 -2.44 -15.97
CA MET A 159 -8.67 -3.02 -15.46
C MET A 159 -9.91 -2.54 -16.25
N ARG A 160 -9.92 -1.25 -16.62
CA ARG A 160 -10.99 -0.68 -17.42
C ARG A 160 -11.06 -1.28 -18.82
N GLU A 161 -9.90 -1.49 -19.45
CA GLU A 161 -9.82 -2.18 -20.74
C GLU A 161 -10.30 -3.64 -20.63
N TYR A 162 -9.93 -4.33 -19.58
CA TYR A 162 -10.39 -5.69 -19.28
C TYR A 162 -11.93 -5.76 -19.24
N LEU A 163 -12.59 -4.80 -18.56
CA LEU A 163 -14.04 -4.78 -18.48
C LEU A 163 -14.69 -4.48 -19.82
N LYS A 164 -14.10 -3.61 -20.66
CA LYS A 164 -14.61 -3.32 -22.01
C LYS A 164 -14.62 -4.56 -22.88
N VAL A 165 -13.50 -5.27 -22.91
CA VAL A 165 -13.38 -6.51 -23.69
C VAL A 165 -14.41 -7.55 -23.24
N GLY A 166 -14.62 -7.67 -21.93
CA GLY A 166 -15.64 -8.56 -21.37
C GLY A 166 -17.06 -8.21 -21.80
N LEU A 167 -17.39 -6.91 -21.86
CA LEU A 167 -18.69 -6.43 -22.31
C LEU A 167 -18.90 -6.68 -23.81
N ASP A 168 -17.88 -6.47 -24.62
CA ASP A 168 -17.93 -6.72 -26.06
C ASP A 168 -18.21 -8.20 -26.36
N PHE A 169 -17.75 -9.11 -25.52
CA PHE A 169 -18.04 -10.54 -25.64
C PHE A 169 -19.47 -10.91 -25.22
N ILE A 170 -20.10 -10.15 -24.36
CA ILE A 170 -21.47 -10.40 -23.89
C ILE A 170 -22.50 -9.88 -24.89
N ASP A 171 -22.17 -8.82 -25.63
CA ASP A 171 -23.05 -8.22 -26.65
C ASP A 171 -23.05 -8.97 -27.99
N LEU A 172 -22.27 -10.01 -28.08
CA LEU A 172 -22.24 -10.93 -29.22
C LEU A 172 -23.15 -12.14 -28.98
#